data_0268fafc786bb3528986ee4dcff18cdf
#
_entry.id   0268fafc786bb3528986ee4dcff18cdf
#
_cell.length_a   1.000
_cell.length_b   1.000
_cell.length_c   1.000
_cell.angle_alpha   90.00
_cell.angle_beta   90.00
_cell.angle_gamma   90.00
#
_symmetry.space_group_name_H-M   'P 1'
#
loop_
_entity.id
_entity.type
_entity.pdbx_description
1 polymer ?
#
loop_
_entity_poly.entity_id
_entity_poly.type
_entity_poly.pdbx_seq_one_letter_code
_entity_poly.pdbx_strand_id
1 'polypeptide(L)'
;PIVQAHGDFLSRNPQVRIRIEGNCDDRGSREYNLALGQSRAEQLKQALILEGASPDQIDVMSYGAERPSFFGINEESRAKNRRSDLVYIDES
;
A
#
# COMPACT_ATOMS: atom_id res chain seq x y z
N PRO A 1 8.66 11.85 8.55
CA PRO A 1 7.19 11.78 8.52
C PRO A 1 6.65 10.36 8.68
N ILE A 2 5.54 10.07 8.02
CA ILE A 2 4.79 8.84 8.26
C ILE A 2 5.59 7.59 7.87
N VAL A 3 6.23 7.58 6.71
CA VAL A 3 7.01 6.42 6.25
C VAL A 3 8.16 6.14 7.22
N GLN A 4 8.87 7.17 7.63
CA GLN A 4 9.96 7.04 8.56
C GLN A 4 9.48 6.49 9.91
N ALA A 5 8.34 6.98 10.40
CA ALA A 5 7.79 6.51 11.66
C ALA A 5 7.43 5.03 11.62
N HIS A 6 6.80 4.57 10.54
CA HIS A 6 6.45 3.15 10.39
C HIS A 6 7.69 2.28 10.21
N GLY A 7 8.65 2.73 9.41
CA GLY A 7 9.90 2.00 9.21
C GLY A 7 10.68 1.84 10.50
N ASP A 8 10.77 2.91 11.27
CA ASP A 8 11.44 2.89 12.56
C ASP A 8 10.75 1.95 13.55
N PHE A 9 9.40 2.00 13.61
CA PHE A 9 8.63 1.10 14.45
C PHE A 9 8.86 -0.36 14.09
N LEU A 10 8.83 -0.68 12.79
CA LEU A 10 9.04 -2.05 12.33
C LEU A 10 10.46 -2.55 12.63
N SER A 11 11.46 -1.68 12.51
CA SER A 11 12.84 -2.06 12.80
C SER A 11 13.03 -2.41 14.29
N ARG A 12 12.29 -1.74 15.16
CA ARG A 12 12.35 -1.99 16.60
C ARG A 12 11.46 -3.14 17.05
N ASN A 13 10.55 -3.58 16.19
CA ASN A 13 9.58 -4.63 16.51
C ASN A 13 9.60 -5.69 15.41
N PRO A 14 10.66 -6.51 15.32
CA PRO A 14 10.83 -7.43 14.20
C PRO A 14 9.76 -8.51 14.09
N GLN A 15 8.96 -8.73 15.13
CA GLN A 15 7.86 -9.69 15.10
C GLN A 15 6.58 -9.11 14.49
N VAL A 16 6.52 -7.79 14.29
CA VAL A 16 5.34 -7.14 13.72
C VAL A 16 5.37 -7.26 12.20
N ARG A 17 4.21 -7.52 11.61
CA ARG A 17 4.05 -7.63 10.16
C ARG A 17 2.97 -6.69 9.69
N ILE A 18 3.14 -6.21 8.46
CA ILE A 18 2.17 -5.34 7.82
C ILE A 18 1.88 -5.84 6.40
N ARG A 19 0.76 -5.41 5.87
CA ARG A 19 0.40 -5.58 4.47
C ARG A 19 0.18 -4.20 3.85
N ILE A 20 0.77 -3.98 2.69
CA ILE A 20 0.55 -2.76 1.92
C ILE A 20 -0.45 -3.10 0.82
N GLU A 21 -1.55 -2.36 0.79
CA GLU A 21 -2.63 -2.56 -0.17
C GLU A 21 -2.62 -1.40 -1.16
N GLY A 22 -2.18 -1.70 -2.38
CA GLY A 22 -2.12 -0.69 -3.45
C GLY A 22 -3.46 -0.56 -4.15
N ASN A 23 -3.91 0.66 -4.32
CA ASN A 23 -5.20 0.98 -4.93
C ASN A 23 -5.02 1.99 -6.06
N CYS A 24 -5.91 1.94 -7.04
CA CYS A 24 -5.95 2.85 -8.17
C CYS A 24 -7.35 3.40 -8.37
N ASP A 25 -7.48 4.37 -9.28
CA ASP A 25 -8.80 4.84 -9.70
C ASP A 25 -9.39 3.87 -10.73
N ASP A 26 -10.58 4.19 -11.25
CA ASP A 26 -11.37 3.30 -12.13
C ASP A 26 -11.02 3.41 -13.60
N ARG A 27 -9.99 4.18 -13.97
CA ARG A 27 -9.57 4.35 -15.37
C ARG A 27 -8.59 3.25 -15.78
N GLY A 28 -8.71 2.79 -17.02
CA GLY A 28 -7.83 1.78 -17.59
C GLY A 28 -8.38 0.37 -17.43
N SER A 29 -7.64 -0.61 -17.93
CA SER A 29 -8.04 -2.01 -17.84
C SER A 29 -7.79 -2.55 -16.44
N ARG A 30 -8.45 -3.68 -16.14
CA ARG A 30 -8.26 -4.36 -14.85
C ARG A 30 -6.78 -4.74 -14.65
N GLU A 31 -6.17 -5.32 -15.68
CA GLU A 31 -4.78 -5.76 -15.61
C GLU A 31 -3.84 -4.58 -15.40
N TYR A 32 -4.07 -3.49 -16.12
CA TYR A 32 -3.26 -2.29 -15.99
C TYR A 32 -3.37 -1.72 -14.56
N ASN A 33 -4.58 -1.66 -14.02
CA ASN A 33 -4.81 -1.10 -12.69
C ASN A 33 -4.22 -1.97 -11.60
N LEU A 34 -4.29 -3.30 -11.73
CA LEU A 34 -3.65 -4.20 -10.78
C LEU A 34 -2.14 -4.04 -10.78
N ALA A 35 -1.53 -3.93 -11.98
CA ALA A 35 -0.10 -3.72 -12.10
C ALA A 35 0.33 -2.37 -11.50
N LEU A 36 -0.46 -1.33 -11.73
CA LEU A 36 -0.17 0.00 -11.21
C LEU A 36 -0.27 0.02 -9.69
N GLY A 37 -1.29 -0.64 -9.12
CA GLY A 37 -1.43 -0.78 -7.67
C GLY A 37 -0.27 -1.54 -7.07
N GLN A 38 0.17 -2.62 -7.73
CA GLN A 38 1.33 -3.39 -7.29
C GLN A 38 2.59 -2.54 -7.27
N SER A 39 2.83 -1.78 -8.34
CA SER A 39 4.00 -0.90 -8.42
C SER A 39 3.98 0.15 -7.31
N ARG A 40 2.82 0.73 -7.04
CA ARG A 40 2.66 1.74 -5.99
C ARG A 40 2.96 1.14 -4.61
N ALA A 41 2.46 -0.06 -4.34
CA ALA A 41 2.69 -0.73 -3.07
C ALA A 41 4.16 -1.14 -2.92
N GLU A 42 4.79 -1.61 -4.00
CA GLU A 42 6.21 -1.98 -3.96
C GLU A 42 7.10 -0.77 -3.68
N GLN A 43 6.76 0.39 -4.22
CA GLN A 43 7.52 1.62 -3.94
C GLN A 43 7.45 1.96 -2.46
N LEU A 44 6.29 1.81 -1.84
CA LEU A 44 6.15 2.07 -0.41
C LEU A 44 6.93 1.05 0.41
N LYS A 45 6.88 -0.23 0.01
CA LYS A 45 7.67 -1.27 0.66
C LYS A 45 9.16 -0.93 0.65
N GLN A 46 9.69 -0.51 -0.50
CA GLN A 46 11.10 -0.15 -0.61
C GLN A 46 11.44 1.05 0.28
N ALA A 47 10.55 2.02 0.37
CA ALA A 47 10.75 3.18 1.23
C ALA A 47 10.82 2.76 2.71
N LEU A 48 9.95 1.84 3.13
CA LEU A 48 9.97 1.33 4.51
C LEU A 48 11.24 0.53 4.82
N ILE A 49 11.71 -0.26 3.86
CA ILE A 49 12.96 -1.01 4.02
C ILE A 49 14.14 -0.05 4.19
N LEU A 50 14.17 1.04 3.43
CA LEU A 50 15.20 2.06 3.58
C LEU A 50 15.17 2.71 4.97
N GLU A 51 14.03 2.74 5.62
CA GLU A 51 13.88 3.28 6.97
C GLU A 51 14.08 2.23 8.07
N GLY A 52 14.49 1.01 7.70
CA GLY A 52 14.90 0.00 8.66
C GLY A 52 14.01 -1.24 8.78
N ALA A 53 12.88 -1.28 8.08
CA ALA A 53 12.03 -2.46 8.11
C ALA A 53 12.67 -3.63 7.37
N SER A 54 12.38 -4.86 7.80
CA SER A 54 12.83 -6.06 7.11
C SER A 54 11.83 -6.42 6.01
N PRO A 55 12.30 -6.91 4.85
CA PRO A 55 11.40 -7.38 3.80
C PRO A 55 10.41 -8.44 4.30
N ASP A 56 10.80 -9.26 5.25
CA ASP A 56 9.94 -10.32 5.80
C ASP A 56 8.75 -9.78 6.58
N GLN A 57 8.80 -8.52 6.99
CA GLN A 57 7.72 -7.88 7.74
C GLN A 57 6.65 -7.30 6.83
N ILE A 58 6.88 -7.27 5.50
CA ILE A 58 6.04 -6.49 4.60
C ILE A 58 5.51 -7.38 3.48
N ASP A 59 4.20 -7.60 3.47
CA ASP A 59 3.50 -8.21 2.36
C ASP A 59 2.87 -7.13 1.49
N VAL A 60 2.82 -7.37 0.19
CA VAL A 60 2.26 -6.42 -0.77
C VAL A 60 1.08 -7.08 -1.49
N MET A 61 0.00 -6.32 -1.63
CA MET A 61 -1.17 -6.79 -2.37
C MET A 61 -1.76 -5.62 -3.15
N SER A 62 -2.15 -5.89 -4.39
CA SER A 62 -2.79 -4.89 -5.23
C SER A 62 -4.25 -5.25 -5.43
N TYR A 63 -5.11 -4.27 -5.26
CA TYR A 63 -6.53 -4.39 -5.59
C TYR A 63 -6.86 -3.62 -6.87
N GLY A 64 -5.92 -2.81 -7.37
CA GLY A 64 -6.18 -1.95 -8.52
C GLY A 64 -7.37 -1.04 -8.22
N ALA A 65 -8.40 -1.08 -9.07
CA ALA A 65 -9.64 -0.33 -8.87
C ALA A 65 -10.76 -1.19 -8.28
N GLU A 66 -10.46 -2.41 -7.84
CA GLU A 66 -11.49 -3.37 -7.42
C GLU A 66 -12.06 -3.09 -6.04
N ARG A 67 -11.35 -2.33 -5.21
CA ARG A 67 -11.81 -2.00 -3.85
C ARG A 67 -11.73 -0.49 -3.61
N PRO A 68 -12.57 0.29 -4.30
CA PRO A 68 -12.55 1.74 -4.12
C PRO A 68 -13.13 2.11 -2.75
N SER A 69 -12.49 3.06 -2.08
CA SER A 69 -13.03 3.64 -0.85
C SER A 69 -13.91 4.84 -1.16
N PHE A 70 -13.78 5.41 -2.35
CA PHE A 70 -14.55 6.59 -2.76
C PHE A 70 -15.25 6.28 -4.07
N PHE A 71 -16.56 6.46 -4.08
CA PHE A 71 -17.39 6.15 -5.24
C PHE A 71 -17.74 7.45 -5.97
N GLY A 72 -17.57 7.44 -7.28
CA GLY A 72 -17.83 8.57 -8.14
C GLY A 72 -16.97 8.50 -9.36
N ILE A 73 -17.35 9.26 -10.38
CA ILE A 73 -16.66 9.24 -11.67
C ILE A 73 -15.87 10.53 -11.94
N ASN A 74 -15.78 11.42 -10.94
CA ASN A 74 -15.04 12.67 -11.09
C ASN A 74 -13.57 12.48 -10.65
N GLU A 75 -12.74 13.42 -11.01
CA GLU A 75 -11.30 13.35 -10.71
C GLU A 75 -11.02 13.37 -9.20
N GLU A 76 -11.83 14.03 -8.42
CA GLU A 76 -11.66 14.06 -6.97
C GLU A 76 -11.74 12.68 -6.36
N SER A 77 -12.78 11.89 -6.73
CA SER A 77 -12.93 10.52 -6.25
C SER A 77 -11.80 9.63 -6.76
N ARG A 78 -11.42 9.79 -8.04
CA ARG A 78 -10.32 9.00 -8.62
C ARG A 78 -9.00 9.27 -7.90
N ALA A 79 -8.72 10.54 -7.62
CA ALA A 79 -7.49 10.91 -6.91
C ALA A 79 -7.44 10.28 -5.52
N LYS A 80 -8.56 10.24 -4.82
CA LYS A 80 -8.64 9.62 -3.48
C LYS A 80 -8.46 8.11 -3.53
N ASN A 81 -8.81 7.47 -4.65
CA ASN A 81 -8.63 6.02 -4.81
C ASN A 81 -7.20 5.65 -5.21
N ARG A 82 -6.42 6.56 -5.78
CA ARG A 82 -5.01 6.33 -6.10
C ARG A 82 -4.18 6.41 -4.82
N ARG A 83 -4.13 5.29 -4.07
CA ARG A 83 -3.49 5.30 -2.77
C ARG A 83 -2.91 3.94 -2.41
N SER A 84 -2.01 3.93 -1.45
CA SER A 84 -1.56 2.71 -0.79
C SER A 84 -1.98 2.76 0.67
N ASP A 85 -2.64 1.72 1.13
CA ASP A 85 -3.07 1.58 2.51
C ASP A 85 -2.14 0.64 3.26
N LEU A 86 -1.85 0.97 4.50
CA LEU A 86 -0.95 0.23 5.35
C LEU A 86 -1.77 -0.45 6.44
N VAL A 87 -1.75 -1.78 6.47
CA VAL A 87 -2.56 -2.56 7.38
C VAL A 87 -1.66 -3.40 8.27
N TYR A 88 -1.72 -3.19 9.58
CA TYR A 88 -0.99 -4.02 10.53
C TYR A 88 -1.71 -5.36 10.69
N ILE A 89 -0.94 -6.45 10.60
CA ILE A 89 -1.48 -7.79 10.71
C ILE A 89 -1.39 -8.21 12.17
N ASP A 90 -2.55 -8.58 12.72
CA ASP A 90 -2.61 -9.10 14.08
C ASP A 90 -2.29 -10.59 14.07
N GLU A 91 -1.21 -10.98 14.72
CA GLU A 91 -0.75 -12.35 14.80
C GLU A 91 -1.10 -12.97 16.17
N SER A 92 -2.32 -12.76 16.57
CA SER A 92 -2.79 -13.36 17.82
C SER A 92 -2.87 -14.88 17.74
#